data_dc06393c8bbab307bc077e5d3e133811
#
_entry.id   dc06393c8bbab307bc077e5d3e133811
#
_cell.length_a   1.000
_cell.length_b   1.000
_cell.length_c   1.000
_cell.angle_alpha   90.00
_cell.angle_beta   90.00
_cell.angle_gamma   90.00
#
_symmetry.space_group_name_H-M   'P 1'
#
loop_
_entity.id
_entity.type
_entity.pdbx_description
1 polymer ?
#
loop_
_entity_poly.entity_id
_entity_poly.type
_entity_poly.pdbx_seq_one_letter_code
_entity_poly.pdbx_strand_id
1 'polypeptide(L)'
;ILDDLDAINMPQLSLTWHYRSKHESLIRFSNAKFYNNKLITFPSTNDMVSKVKFINTNGIYGGNSATNEIEAKAIIKEVERRLRDSKLNKFSIGIVTFSSVQQELIEDMLSDFFTYHKDLERINLASKEPIIVKNLENIQGDERDVILFSICYGPDSNNNMYYRFGPLNNMGGEKRLNVAISRARYEMLVFASFEVERLANMKTNSIGAKELYSFLKYAKYGNEALLANNSNIATNNVGFEKQLAEKLTERGYKCVIDVGNSSFKVDIGIINPSNENEYLLGVLCDSYSYENTLTSKDRNIIQPIVLKLLNWNLIRVYSFDYLDNPNKVVDEICERFEDIKLNNDLYNKKEVSNDKISIEYESNNIEAIDLSKPYIVYDKKINRKNIDFDLKCKIILDILSVEA
;
A
#
# COMPACT_ATOMS: atom_id res chain seq x y z
N ILE A 1 -3.30 -19.73 -23.68
CA ILE A 1 -2.87 -18.60 -24.56
C ILE A 1 -1.53 -18.03 -24.07
N LEU A 2 -1.39 -17.54 -22.79
CA LEU A 2 -0.11 -16.98 -22.32
C LEU A 2 1.00 -18.04 -22.31
N ASP A 3 0.71 -19.23 -21.82
CA ASP A 3 1.65 -20.34 -21.80
C ASP A 3 2.05 -20.79 -23.25
N ASP A 4 1.13 -20.68 -24.22
CA ASP A 4 1.40 -20.96 -25.62
C ASP A 4 2.32 -19.89 -26.25
N LEU A 5 2.12 -18.61 -25.87
CA LEU A 5 2.99 -17.51 -26.30
C LEU A 5 4.41 -17.63 -25.70
N ASP A 6 4.50 -18.10 -24.45
CA ASP A 6 5.78 -18.43 -23.80
C ASP A 6 6.51 -19.55 -24.57
N ALA A 7 5.79 -20.59 -24.96
CA ALA A 7 6.36 -21.73 -25.66
C ALA A 7 6.99 -21.36 -27.03
N ILE A 8 6.52 -20.29 -27.66
CA ILE A 8 7.08 -19.76 -28.92
C ILE A 8 8.09 -18.61 -28.70
N ASN A 9 8.55 -18.41 -27.47
CA ASN A 9 9.49 -17.34 -27.07
C ASN A 9 9.07 -15.93 -27.53
N MET A 10 7.79 -15.60 -27.43
CA MET A 10 7.32 -14.25 -27.73
C MET A 10 7.89 -13.25 -26.71
N PRO A 11 8.41 -12.08 -27.14
CA PRO A 11 8.93 -11.08 -26.21
C PRO A 11 7.90 -10.68 -25.16
N GLN A 12 8.27 -10.74 -23.88
CA GLN A 12 7.42 -10.39 -22.76
C GLN A 12 7.87 -9.08 -22.13
N LEU A 13 6.91 -8.21 -21.86
CA LEU A 13 7.10 -7.00 -21.08
C LEU A 13 6.17 -7.06 -19.86
N SER A 14 6.74 -6.86 -18.69
CA SER A 14 5.99 -6.84 -17.43
C SER A 14 5.83 -5.40 -16.94
N LEU A 15 4.63 -5.08 -16.44
CA LEU A 15 4.43 -3.85 -15.68
C LEU A 15 5.09 -4.00 -14.32
N THR A 16 6.04 -3.13 -14.02
CA THR A 16 6.82 -3.19 -12.77
C THR A 16 6.30 -2.24 -11.69
N TRP A 17 5.49 -1.26 -12.05
CA TRP A 17 4.99 -0.27 -11.11
C TRP A 17 3.67 -0.69 -10.48
N HIS A 18 3.64 -0.69 -9.12
CA HIS A 18 2.41 -0.90 -8.37
C HIS A 18 1.88 0.44 -7.83
N TYR A 19 0.70 0.86 -8.27
CA TYR A 19 0.09 2.16 -7.94
C TYR A 19 -1.19 2.07 -7.10
N ARG A 20 -1.84 0.89 -7.05
CA ARG A 20 -3.13 0.71 -6.37
C ARG A 20 -3.02 0.90 -4.86
N SER A 21 -2.17 0.12 -4.22
CA SER A 21 -2.04 0.10 -2.77
C SER A 21 -1.33 1.35 -2.27
N LYS A 22 -1.95 2.04 -1.33
CA LYS A 22 -1.40 3.24 -0.67
C LYS A 22 -0.49 2.91 0.50
N HIS A 23 -0.28 1.61 0.77
CA HIS A 23 0.57 1.10 1.82
C HIS A 23 1.28 -0.17 1.34
N GLU A 24 2.60 -0.24 1.52
CA GLU A 24 3.40 -1.35 0.99
C GLU A 24 2.99 -2.72 1.53
N SER A 25 2.53 -2.82 2.78
CA SER A 25 2.12 -4.10 3.35
C SER A 25 0.99 -4.79 2.56
N LEU A 26 0.16 -4.04 1.85
CA LEU A 26 -0.95 -4.59 1.06
C LEU A 26 -0.49 -5.36 -0.18
N ILE A 27 0.69 -5.06 -0.71
CA ILE A 27 1.23 -5.71 -1.91
C ILE A 27 2.49 -6.54 -1.63
N ARG A 28 3.13 -6.35 -0.47
CA ARG A 28 4.41 -6.95 -0.14
C ARG A 28 4.41 -8.47 -0.23
N PHE A 29 3.37 -9.13 0.30
CA PHE A 29 3.22 -10.58 0.19
C PHE A 29 3.16 -11.02 -1.28
N SER A 30 2.29 -10.38 -2.07
CA SER A 30 2.15 -10.65 -3.50
C SER A 30 3.47 -10.43 -4.23
N ASN A 31 4.17 -9.32 -3.94
CA ASN A 31 5.45 -9.01 -4.57
C ASN A 31 6.50 -10.10 -4.30
N ALA A 32 6.60 -10.56 -3.06
CA ALA A 32 7.55 -11.60 -2.68
C ALA A 32 7.22 -12.97 -3.28
N LYS A 33 5.93 -13.35 -3.32
CA LYS A 33 5.50 -14.70 -3.68
C LYS A 33 5.20 -14.91 -5.16
N PHE A 34 4.67 -13.88 -5.84
CA PHE A 34 4.17 -14.01 -7.21
C PHE A 34 4.92 -13.16 -8.23
N TYR A 35 5.67 -12.15 -7.77
CA TYR A 35 6.37 -11.21 -8.66
C TYR A 35 7.89 -11.18 -8.44
N ASN A 36 8.44 -12.09 -7.64
CA ASN A 36 9.89 -12.21 -7.36
C ASN A 36 10.51 -10.87 -6.90
N ASN A 37 9.79 -10.06 -6.13
CA ASN A 37 10.18 -8.72 -5.67
C ASN A 37 10.49 -7.72 -6.82
N LYS A 38 9.92 -7.94 -8.00
CA LYS A 38 10.14 -7.06 -9.18
C LYS A 38 9.18 -5.86 -9.21
N LEU A 39 8.11 -5.87 -8.41
CA LEU A 39 7.21 -4.72 -8.36
C LEU A 39 7.87 -3.57 -7.61
N ILE A 40 7.84 -2.41 -8.24
CA ILE A 40 8.27 -1.14 -7.64
C ILE A 40 7.11 -0.59 -6.81
N THR A 41 7.36 -0.39 -5.53
CA THR A 41 6.43 0.15 -4.55
C THR A 41 7.05 1.38 -3.88
N PHE A 42 6.25 2.18 -3.21
CA PHE A 42 6.72 3.35 -2.48
C PHE A 42 6.28 3.27 -1.03
N PRO A 43 7.18 3.53 -0.08
CA PRO A 43 6.81 3.54 1.33
C PRO A 43 5.83 4.68 1.62
N SER A 44 4.88 4.43 2.52
CA SER A 44 4.03 5.46 3.11
C SER A 44 4.59 5.90 4.47
N THR A 45 4.14 7.05 4.96
CA THR A 45 4.61 7.58 6.25
C THR A 45 4.28 6.69 7.44
N ASN A 46 3.33 5.77 7.32
CA ASN A 46 2.86 4.87 8.39
C ASN A 46 3.16 3.39 8.12
N ASP A 47 4.19 3.08 7.33
CA ASP A 47 4.56 1.69 6.96
C ASP A 47 5.12 0.84 8.12
N MET A 48 5.33 1.42 9.29
CA MET A 48 5.75 0.69 10.48
C MET A 48 4.70 -0.31 10.97
N VAL A 49 3.41 -0.04 10.72
CA VAL A 49 2.30 -0.89 11.15
C VAL A 49 1.61 -1.49 9.93
N SER A 50 1.60 -2.83 9.84
CA SER A 50 0.91 -3.52 8.75
C SER A 50 -0.57 -3.14 8.65
N LYS A 51 -1.04 -2.89 7.43
CA LYS A 51 -2.45 -2.68 7.09
C LYS A 51 -3.17 -3.98 6.70
N VAL A 52 -2.46 -5.10 6.71
CA VAL A 52 -3.05 -6.44 6.62
C VAL A 52 -3.12 -7.01 8.03
N LYS A 53 -4.32 -7.31 8.51
CA LYS A 53 -4.57 -7.77 9.87
C LYS A 53 -5.35 -9.08 9.89
N PHE A 54 -4.93 -10.02 10.72
CA PHE A 54 -5.62 -11.27 10.96
C PHE A 54 -6.57 -11.13 12.15
N ILE A 55 -7.81 -11.61 11.98
CA ILE A 55 -8.86 -11.60 13.02
C ILE A 55 -9.40 -13.02 13.19
N ASN A 56 -9.14 -13.63 14.35
CA ASN A 56 -9.75 -14.91 14.69
C ASN A 56 -11.14 -14.69 15.27
N THR A 57 -12.15 -15.26 14.64
CA THR A 57 -13.55 -15.14 15.06
C THR A 57 -14.01 -16.30 15.95
N ASN A 58 -13.20 -17.36 16.06
CA ASN A 58 -13.56 -18.62 16.74
C ASN A 58 -14.91 -19.21 16.26
N GLY A 59 -15.22 -19.00 14.98
CA GLY A 59 -16.45 -19.49 14.38
C GLY A 59 -16.42 -20.98 14.07
N ILE A 60 -17.56 -21.51 13.69
CA ILE A 60 -17.75 -22.91 13.29
C ILE A 60 -18.16 -22.93 11.82
N TYR A 61 -17.41 -23.69 11.02
CA TYR A 61 -17.77 -23.96 9.63
C TYR A 61 -18.56 -25.25 9.53
N GLY A 62 -19.63 -25.23 8.78
CA GLY A 62 -20.36 -26.45 8.50
C GLY A 62 -21.82 -26.38 8.90
N GLY A 63 -22.34 -27.52 9.30
CA GLY A 63 -23.77 -27.77 9.29
C GLY A 63 -24.24 -28.04 7.84
N ASN A 64 -25.53 -27.94 7.62
CA ASN A 64 -26.15 -28.20 6.32
C ASN A 64 -25.90 -27.09 5.28
N SER A 65 -25.43 -25.92 5.72
CA SER A 65 -25.31 -24.72 4.88
C SER A 65 -23.94 -24.49 4.27
N ALA A 66 -22.89 -25.18 4.76
CA ALA A 66 -21.50 -24.94 4.36
C ALA A 66 -21.07 -23.46 4.48
N THR A 67 -21.54 -22.79 5.53
CA THR A 67 -21.27 -21.39 5.85
C THR A 67 -20.57 -21.25 7.22
N ASN A 68 -20.16 -20.02 7.54
CA ASN A 68 -19.62 -19.63 8.82
C ASN A 68 -20.35 -18.37 9.32
N GLU A 69 -21.42 -18.58 10.05
CA GLU A 69 -22.31 -17.51 10.49
C GLU A 69 -21.64 -16.56 11.48
N ILE A 70 -20.78 -17.10 12.37
CA ILE A 70 -20.06 -16.28 13.37
C ILE A 70 -19.09 -15.32 12.68
N GLU A 71 -18.38 -15.81 11.66
CA GLU A 71 -17.48 -15.00 10.86
C GLU A 71 -18.26 -13.92 10.06
N ALA A 72 -19.41 -14.29 9.45
CA ALA A 72 -20.28 -13.34 8.77
C ALA A 72 -20.79 -12.23 9.71
N LYS A 73 -21.24 -12.59 10.94
CA LYS A 73 -21.63 -11.61 11.97
C LYS A 73 -20.51 -10.67 12.36
N ALA A 74 -19.28 -11.19 12.49
CA ALA A 74 -18.11 -10.36 12.79
C ALA A 74 -17.82 -9.35 11.69
N ILE A 75 -17.98 -9.74 10.42
CA ILE A 75 -17.83 -8.85 9.26
C ILE A 75 -18.91 -7.76 9.27
N ILE A 76 -20.19 -8.10 9.48
CA ILE A 76 -21.28 -7.12 9.55
C ILE A 76 -21.05 -6.13 10.70
N LYS A 77 -20.57 -6.59 11.85
CA LYS A 77 -20.22 -5.72 12.98
C LYS A 77 -19.07 -4.75 12.63
N GLU A 78 -18.09 -5.20 11.87
CA GLU A 78 -17.01 -4.31 11.38
C GLU A 78 -17.52 -3.30 10.37
N VAL A 79 -18.44 -3.69 9.48
CA VAL A 79 -19.13 -2.75 8.57
C VAL A 79 -19.90 -1.70 9.36
N GLU A 80 -20.68 -2.10 10.37
CA GLU A 80 -21.40 -1.18 11.25
C GLU A 80 -20.44 -0.19 11.92
N ARG A 81 -19.37 -0.69 12.54
CA ARG A 81 -18.35 0.13 13.20
C ARG A 81 -17.79 1.21 12.26
N ARG A 82 -17.49 0.83 11.02
CA ARG A 82 -16.93 1.76 10.02
C ARG A 82 -17.94 2.79 9.54
N LEU A 83 -19.17 2.40 9.31
CA LEU A 83 -20.20 3.34 8.85
C LEU A 83 -20.58 4.36 9.93
N ARG A 84 -20.50 3.98 11.23
CA ARG A 84 -20.78 4.88 12.36
C ARG A 84 -19.64 5.86 12.66
N ASP A 85 -18.42 5.51 12.32
CA ASP A 85 -17.24 6.35 12.57
C ASP A 85 -17.05 7.35 11.43
N SER A 86 -17.14 8.64 11.73
CA SER A 86 -17.01 9.75 10.76
C SER A 86 -15.65 9.82 10.06
N LYS A 87 -14.60 9.22 10.65
CA LYS A 87 -13.28 9.14 10.02
C LYS A 87 -13.16 7.96 9.08
N LEU A 88 -13.91 6.88 9.33
CA LEU A 88 -13.82 5.63 8.61
C LEU A 88 -14.88 5.47 7.52
N ASN A 89 -16.04 6.14 7.64
CA ASN A 89 -17.17 5.99 6.71
C ASN A 89 -16.92 6.57 5.31
N LYS A 90 -15.83 7.34 5.16
CA LYS A 90 -15.37 7.86 3.86
C LYS A 90 -14.62 6.81 3.01
N PHE A 91 -14.20 5.70 3.60
CA PHE A 91 -13.50 4.63 2.90
C PHE A 91 -14.48 3.60 2.36
N SER A 92 -14.36 3.30 1.08
CA SER A 92 -15.18 2.27 0.44
C SER A 92 -14.82 0.87 0.95
N ILE A 93 -15.84 0.00 1.08
CA ILE A 93 -15.69 -1.35 1.65
C ILE A 93 -16.01 -2.41 0.60
N GLY A 94 -15.13 -3.40 0.47
CA GLY A 94 -15.37 -4.62 -0.26
C GLY A 94 -15.31 -5.84 0.67
N ILE A 95 -16.25 -6.73 0.56
CA ILE A 95 -16.26 -8.01 1.27
C ILE A 95 -15.93 -9.09 0.25
N VAL A 96 -14.88 -9.88 0.53
CA VAL A 96 -14.43 -10.95 -0.37
C VAL A 96 -14.50 -12.28 0.36
N THR A 97 -15.22 -13.24 -0.22
CA THR A 97 -15.44 -14.56 0.37
C THR A 97 -14.79 -15.67 -0.45
N PHE A 98 -14.47 -16.78 0.18
CA PHE A 98 -13.94 -17.97 -0.51
C PHE A 98 -15.03 -18.87 -1.11
N SER A 99 -16.27 -18.68 -0.68
CA SER A 99 -17.42 -19.52 -1.05
C SER A 99 -18.58 -18.63 -1.53
N SER A 100 -19.28 -19.04 -2.58
CA SER A 100 -20.50 -18.36 -3.05
C SER A 100 -21.62 -18.44 -2.03
N VAL A 101 -21.73 -19.55 -1.30
CA VAL A 101 -22.74 -19.72 -0.24
C VAL A 101 -22.49 -18.77 0.93
N GLN A 102 -21.21 -18.52 1.30
CA GLN A 102 -20.86 -17.51 2.29
C GLN A 102 -21.12 -16.08 1.77
N GLN A 103 -20.93 -15.85 0.48
CA GLN A 103 -21.27 -14.57 -0.15
C GLN A 103 -22.77 -14.29 0.01
N GLU A 104 -23.63 -15.23 -0.37
CA GLU A 104 -25.08 -15.11 -0.24
C GLU A 104 -25.51 -14.85 1.21
N LEU A 105 -24.96 -15.60 2.17
CA LEU A 105 -25.22 -15.37 3.59
C LEU A 105 -24.86 -13.93 4.02
N ILE A 106 -23.70 -13.43 3.61
CA ILE A 106 -23.28 -12.07 3.99
C ILE A 106 -24.13 -11.02 3.28
N GLU A 107 -24.54 -11.23 2.02
CA GLU A 107 -25.46 -10.34 1.29
C GLU A 107 -26.82 -10.26 1.98
N ASP A 108 -27.39 -11.39 2.38
CA ASP A 108 -28.66 -11.45 3.12
C ASP A 108 -28.55 -10.72 4.47
N MET A 109 -27.50 -11.03 5.25
CA MET A 109 -27.26 -10.35 6.54
C MET A 109 -27.04 -8.85 6.40
N LEU A 110 -26.38 -8.40 5.33
CA LEU A 110 -26.16 -6.98 5.05
C LEU A 110 -27.49 -6.29 4.66
N SER A 111 -28.32 -6.96 3.87
CA SER A 111 -29.67 -6.49 3.52
C SER A 111 -30.55 -6.34 4.76
N ASP A 112 -30.56 -7.35 5.62
CA ASP A 112 -31.28 -7.31 6.89
C ASP A 112 -30.76 -6.17 7.79
N PHE A 113 -29.45 -6.05 7.92
CA PHE A 113 -28.80 -4.97 8.68
C PHE A 113 -29.28 -3.59 8.19
N PHE A 114 -29.26 -3.32 6.90
CA PHE A 114 -29.71 -2.05 6.34
C PHE A 114 -31.23 -1.83 6.45
N THR A 115 -32.01 -2.90 6.55
CA THR A 115 -33.45 -2.79 6.83
C THR A 115 -33.71 -2.15 8.18
N TYR A 116 -32.91 -2.47 9.20
CA TYR A 116 -33.01 -1.91 10.55
C TYR A 116 -32.19 -0.61 10.77
N HIS A 117 -31.23 -0.30 9.88
CA HIS A 117 -30.31 0.85 10.01
C HIS A 117 -30.34 1.72 8.74
N LYS A 118 -31.48 2.37 8.49
CA LYS A 118 -31.70 3.22 7.30
C LYS A 118 -30.79 4.45 7.23
N ASP A 119 -30.30 4.94 8.36
CA ASP A 119 -29.30 5.98 8.46
C ASP A 119 -27.96 5.56 7.84
N LEU A 120 -27.50 4.33 8.17
CA LEU A 120 -26.26 3.77 7.66
C LEU A 120 -26.37 3.33 6.18
N GLU A 121 -27.55 2.85 5.77
CA GLU A 121 -27.84 2.58 4.36
C GLU A 121 -27.67 3.83 3.49
N ARG A 122 -28.19 4.99 3.97
CA ARG A 122 -28.02 6.27 3.27
C ARG A 122 -26.56 6.69 3.14
N ILE A 123 -25.74 6.48 4.17
CA ILE A 123 -24.30 6.73 4.11
C ILE A 123 -23.64 5.85 3.06
N ASN A 124 -23.99 4.55 3.03
CA ASN A 124 -23.48 3.63 2.03
C ASN A 124 -23.86 4.03 0.60
N LEU A 125 -25.12 4.37 0.37
CA LEU A 125 -25.64 4.74 -0.96
C LEU A 125 -25.13 6.11 -1.44
N ALA A 126 -24.79 7.01 -0.52
CA ALA A 126 -24.18 8.30 -0.85
C ALA A 126 -22.70 8.19 -1.22
N SER A 127 -22.05 7.06 -0.92
CA SER A 127 -20.68 6.81 -1.32
C SER A 127 -20.54 6.67 -2.83
N LYS A 128 -19.43 7.17 -3.39
CA LYS A 128 -19.11 6.95 -4.82
C LYS A 128 -18.90 5.46 -5.15
N GLU A 129 -18.50 4.69 -4.17
CA GLU A 129 -18.24 3.25 -4.27
C GLU A 129 -18.96 2.53 -3.13
N PRO A 130 -20.26 2.19 -3.29
CA PRO A 130 -21.01 1.45 -2.29
C PRO A 130 -20.35 0.11 -1.94
N ILE A 131 -20.75 -0.46 -0.79
CA ILE A 131 -20.29 -1.76 -0.34
C ILE A 131 -20.59 -2.83 -1.39
N ILE A 132 -19.60 -3.65 -1.69
CA ILE A 132 -19.76 -4.83 -2.55
C ILE A 132 -19.43 -6.10 -1.77
N VAL A 133 -20.12 -7.18 -2.11
CA VAL A 133 -19.80 -8.54 -1.66
C VAL A 133 -19.48 -9.37 -2.89
N LYS A 134 -18.32 -10.01 -2.91
CA LYS A 134 -17.83 -10.80 -4.05
C LYS A 134 -17.15 -12.07 -3.54
N ASN A 135 -17.08 -13.09 -4.39
CA ASN A 135 -16.25 -14.25 -4.12
C ASN A 135 -14.91 -14.17 -4.87
N LEU A 136 -14.02 -15.13 -4.62
CA LEU A 136 -12.67 -15.18 -5.24
C LEU A 136 -12.69 -15.20 -6.77
N GLU A 137 -13.76 -15.68 -7.39
CA GLU A 137 -13.85 -15.79 -8.85
C GLU A 137 -14.37 -14.49 -9.48
N ASN A 138 -15.20 -13.72 -8.75
CA ASN A 138 -15.89 -12.55 -9.27
C ASN A 138 -15.26 -11.21 -8.85
N ILE A 139 -14.22 -11.21 -7.99
CA ILE A 139 -13.58 -9.99 -7.52
C ILE A 139 -12.60 -9.37 -8.55
N GLN A 140 -12.33 -10.07 -9.64
CA GLN A 140 -11.41 -9.57 -10.66
C GLN A 140 -11.97 -8.31 -11.33
N GLY A 141 -11.19 -7.23 -11.33
CA GLY A 141 -11.60 -5.93 -11.88
C GLY A 141 -12.07 -4.93 -10.81
N ASP A 142 -12.61 -5.41 -9.70
CA ASP A 142 -13.05 -4.58 -8.59
C ASP A 142 -11.89 -4.25 -7.63
N GLU A 143 -11.98 -3.12 -6.95
CA GLU A 143 -11.09 -2.71 -5.86
C GLU A 143 -11.86 -1.81 -4.88
N ARG A 144 -11.46 -1.78 -3.61
CA ARG A 144 -12.02 -0.90 -2.58
C ARG A 144 -10.91 -0.42 -1.64
N ASP A 145 -11.21 0.64 -0.90
CA ASP A 145 -10.29 1.17 0.09
C ASP A 145 -9.98 0.15 1.18
N VAL A 146 -11.01 -0.53 1.65
CA VAL A 146 -10.91 -1.56 2.68
C VAL A 146 -11.48 -2.87 2.15
N ILE A 147 -10.72 -3.96 2.31
CA ILE A 147 -11.19 -5.31 2.02
C ILE A 147 -11.38 -6.09 3.32
N LEU A 148 -12.60 -6.59 3.53
CA LEU A 148 -12.93 -7.54 4.58
C LEU A 148 -12.94 -8.94 3.94
N PHE A 149 -11.96 -9.75 4.29
CA PHE A 149 -11.67 -11.02 3.64
C PHE A 149 -12.19 -12.16 4.48
N SER A 150 -13.25 -12.85 4.03
CA SER A 150 -13.86 -13.99 4.74
C SER A 150 -13.29 -15.30 4.24
N ILE A 151 -12.56 -16.00 5.11
CA ILE A 151 -12.05 -17.33 4.77
C ILE A 151 -13.19 -18.36 4.72
N CYS A 152 -14.21 -18.20 5.53
CA CYS A 152 -15.36 -19.08 5.69
C CYS A 152 -15.01 -20.46 6.26
N TYR A 153 -14.09 -21.17 5.60
CA TYR A 153 -13.65 -22.51 5.99
C TYR A 153 -12.97 -22.52 7.35
N GLY A 154 -13.33 -23.45 8.19
CA GLY A 154 -12.83 -23.54 9.55
C GLY A 154 -13.11 -24.91 10.18
N PRO A 155 -12.96 -25.06 11.50
CA PRO A 155 -13.34 -26.27 12.21
C PRO A 155 -14.86 -26.47 12.23
N ASP A 156 -15.28 -27.73 12.18
CA ASP A 156 -16.68 -28.12 12.40
C ASP A 156 -17.06 -28.08 13.90
N SER A 157 -18.30 -28.40 14.23
CA SER A 157 -18.82 -28.47 15.61
C SER A 157 -18.05 -29.44 16.51
N ASN A 158 -17.34 -30.43 15.93
CA ASN A 158 -16.51 -31.39 16.64
C ASN A 158 -15.03 -30.94 16.67
N ASN A 159 -14.74 -29.70 16.26
CA ASN A 159 -13.40 -29.14 16.16
C ASN A 159 -12.47 -29.86 15.14
N ASN A 160 -13.03 -30.59 14.18
CA ASN A 160 -12.26 -31.16 13.08
C ASN A 160 -12.07 -30.10 11.99
N MET A 161 -10.85 -30.02 11.46
CA MET A 161 -10.54 -29.10 10.39
C MET A 161 -10.29 -29.85 9.08
N TYR A 162 -11.04 -29.45 8.06
CA TYR A 162 -10.88 -29.97 6.69
C TYR A 162 -10.11 -28.94 5.87
N TYR A 163 -8.95 -29.36 5.33
CA TYR A 163 -8.07 -28.46 4.55
C TYR A 163 -8.55 -28.30 3.11
N ARG A 164 -9.84 -28.02 2.94
CA ARG A 164 -10.50 -27.76 1.65
C ARG A 164 -10.96 -26.32 1.62
N PHE A 165 -10.30 -25.51 0.80
CA PHE A 165 -10.55 -24.06 0.70
C PHE A 165 -11.18 -23.72 -0.66
N GLY A 166 -12.14 -24.52 -1.10
CA GLY A 166 -12.91 -24.29 -2.31
C GLY A 166 -12.04 -24.07 -3.55
N PRO A 167 -12.21 -22.95 -4.28
CA PRO A 167 -11.47 -22.67 -5.51
C PRO A 167 -9.95 -22.64 -5.38
N LEU A 168 -9.42 -22.45 -4.17
CA LEU A 168 -7.95 -22.44 -3.95
C LEU A 168 -7.33 -23.83 -4.07
N ASN A 169 -8.08 -24.88 -3.86
CA ASN A 169 -7.58 -26.23 -4.01
C ASN A 169 -7.43 -26.66 -5.48
N ASN A 170 -8.06 -25.95 -6.41
CA ASN A 170 -7.99 -26.22 -7.83
C ASN A 170 -6.72 -25.65 -8.46
N MET A 171 -6.39 -26.12 -9.65
CA MET A 171 -5.27 -25.59 -10.44
C MET A 171 -5.46 -24.06 -10.68
N GLY A 172 -4.43 -23.26 -10.45
CA GLY A 172 -4.49 -21.80 -10.53
C GLY A 172 -5.13 -21.13 -9.31
N GLY A 173 -5.37 -21.87 -8.21
CA GLY A 173 -5.90 -21.30 -6.97
C GLY A 173 -5.01 -20.23 -6.38
N GLU A 174 -3.69 -20.37 -6.49
CA GLU A 174 -2.71 -19.36 -6.08
C GLU A 174 -2.87 -18.04 -6.85
N LYS A 175 -3.22 -18.10 -8.14
CA LYS A 175 -3.46 -16.91 -8.96
C LYS A 175 -4.74 -16.19 -8.52
N ARG A 176 -5.81 -16.93 -8.19
CA ARG A 176 -7.05 -16.36 -7.63
C ARG A 176 -6.80 -15.67 -6.29
N LEU A 177 -6.02 -16.31 -5.41
CA LEU A 177 -5.60 -15.71 -4.15
C LEU A 177 -4.86 -14.40 -4.38
N ASN A 178 -3.85 -14.39 -5.26
CA ASN A 178 -3.08 -13.20 -5.59
C ASN A 178 -3.97 -12.04 -6.11
N VAL A 179 -4.93 -12.35 -6.97
CA VAL A 179 -5.90 -11.35 -7.44
C VAL A 179 -6.67 -10.76 -6.26
N ALA A 180 -7.21 -11.59 -5.37
CA ALA A 180 -8.05 -11.14 -4.26
C ALA A 180 -7.28 -10.31 -3.21
N ILE A 181 -6.09 -10.77 -2.80
CA ILE A 181 -5.28 -10.07 -1.78
C ILE A 181 -4.68 -8.75 -2.27
N SER A 182 -4.68 -8.50 -3.57
CA SER A 182 -4.21 -7.24 -4.16
C SER A 182 -5.33 -6.23 -4.43
N ARG A 183 -6.55 -6.41 -3.87
CA ARG A 183 -7.71 -5.55 -4.13
C ARG A 183 -7.90 -4.40 -3.15
N ALA A 184 -7.16 -4.38 -2.04
CA ALA A 184 -7.21 -3.33 -1.04
C ALA A 184 -6.34 -2.13 -1.43
N ARG A 185 -6.88 -0.90 -1.27
CA ARG A 185 -6.10 0.33 -1.44
C ARG A 185 -5.47 0.81 -0.13
N TYR A 186 -6.15 0.66 1.01
CA TYR A 186 -5.70 1.20 2.31
C TYR A 186 -5.59 0.17 3.43
N GLU A 187 -6.52 -0.78 3.53
CA GLU A 187 -6.52 -1.76 4.62
C GLU A 187 -7.15 -3.09 4.20
N MET A 188 -6.66 -4.19 4.77
CA MET A 188 -7.24 -5.51 4.63
C MET A 188 -7.39 -6.18 5.98
N LEU A 189 -8.61 -6.59 6.33
CA LEU A 189 -8.92 -7.38 7.50
C LEU A 189 -9.27 -8.81 7.08
N VAL A 190 -8.50 -9.77 7.55
CA VAL A 190 -8.66 -11.19 7.19
C VAL A 190 -9.33 -11.91 8.35
N PHE A 191 -10.60 -12.28 8.15
CA PHE A 191 -11.40 -13.01 9.13
C PHE A 191 -11.25 -14.51 8.89
N ALA A 192 -10.91 -15.25 9.92
CA ALA A 192 -10.85 -16.70 9.93
C ALA A 192 -11.33 -17.25 11.26
N SER A 193 -11.71 -18.51 11.30
CA SER A 193 -12.28 -19.17 12.49
C SER A 193 -11.34 -20.19 13.11
N PHE A 194 -10.03 -20.00 12.94
CA PHE A 194 -8.99 -20.88 13.47
C PHE A 194 -7.68 -20.11 13.65
N GLU A 195 -6.82 -20.64 14.49
CA GLU A 195 -5.45 -20.15 14.62
C GLU A 195 -4.60 -20.58 13.42
N VAL A 196 -3.78 -19.69 12.90
CA VAL A 196 -2.97 -19.92 11.69
C VAL A 196 -2.09 -21.15 11.81
N GLU A 197 -1.60 -21.45 13.00
CA GLU A 197 -0.72 -22.56 13.35
C GLU A 197 -1.37 -23.94 13.08
N ARG A 198 -2.70 -24.01 13.08
CA ARG A 198 -3.43 -25.26 12.72
C ARG A 198 -3.15 -25.71 11.31
N LEU A 199 -2.79 -24.82 10.42
CA LEU A 199 -2.43 -25.11 9.04
C LEU A 199 -0.98 -25.61 8.87
N ALA A 200 -0.14 -25.50 9.90
CA ALA A 200 1.29 -25.85 9.80
C ALA A 200 1.52 -27.31 9.37
N ASN A 201 0.64 -28.21 9.83
CA ASN A 201 0.73 -29.66 9.52
C ASN A 201 -0.21 -30.08 8.38
N MET A 202 -0.70 -29.14 7.58
CA MET A 202 -1.60 -29.41 6.46
C MET A 202 -0.93 -30.29 5.40
N LYS A 203 -1.47 -31.48 5.21
CA LYS A 203 -1.05 -32.39 4.14
C LYS A 203 -1.86 -32.10 2.88
N THR A 204 -1.32 -31.28 1.98
CA THR A 204 -1.96 -30.95 0.71
C THR A 204 -0.94 -30.79 -0.41
N ASN A 205 -1.33 -31.17 -1.62
CA ASN A 205 -0.57 -30.87 -2.84
C ASN A 205 -1.00 -29.56 -3.50
N SER A 206 -2.09 -28.92 -3.03
CA SER A 206 -2.59 -27.67 -3.57
C SER A 206 -1.61 -26.52 -3.29
N ILE A 207 -1.14 -25.85 -4.33
CA ILE A 207 -0.30 -24.66 -4.23
C ILE A 207 -1.11 -23.53 -3.60
N GLY A 208 -2.36 -23.33 -4.04
CA GLY A 208 -3.22 -22.26 -3.51
C GLY A 208 -3.48 -22.38 -2.01
N ALA A 209 -3.66 -23.61 -1.48
CA ALA A 209 -3.82 -23.83 -0.05
C ALA A 209 -2.52 -23.55 0.74
N LYS A 210 -1.35 -23.89 0.17
CA LYS A 210 -0.05 -23.56 0.78
C LYS A 210 0.21 -22.06 0.82
N GLU A 211 -0.11 -21.37 -0.27
CA GLU A 211 0.04 -19.91 -0.33
C GLU A 211 -0.98 -19.19 0.56
N LEU A 212 -2.20 -19.74 0.75
CA LEU A 212 -3.12 -19.24 1.77
C LEU A 212 -2.51 -19.32 3.17
N TYR A 213 -1.91 -20.44 3.55
CA TYR A 213 -1.21 -20.56 4.83
C TYR A 213 -0.10 -19.53 4.98
N SER A 214 0.70 -19.35 3.95
CA SER A 214 1.76 -18.34 3.92
C SER A 214 1.20 -16.92 4.06
N PHE A 215 0.07 -16.62 3.40
CA PHE A 215 -0.61 -15.34 3.49
C PHE A 215 -1.21 -15.10 4.89
N LEU A 216 -1.85 -16.09 5.49
CA LEU A 216 -2.40 -15.97 6.85
C LEU A 216 -1.29 -15.74 7.89
N LYS A 217 -0.13 -16.40 7.73
CA LYS A 217 1.06 -16.10 8.55
C LYS A 217 1.49 -14.64 8.37
N TYR A 218 1.53 -14.16 7.15
CA TYR A 218 1.85 -12.77 6.88
C TYR A 218 0.82 -11.81 7.49
N ALA A 219 -0.47 -12.09 7.40
CA ALA A 219 -1.53 -11.29 8.01
C ALA A 219 -1.43 -11.23 9.55
N LYS A 220 -0.96 -12.30 10.19
CA LYS A 220 -0.81 -12.40 11.65
C LYS A 220 0.51 -11.81 12.17
N TYR A 221 1.63 -12.11 11.49
CA TYR A 221 2.99 -11.78 11.97
C TYR A 221 3.67 -10.67 11.15
N GLY A 222 3.01 -10.17 10.10
CA GLY A 222 3.58 -9.11 9.26
C GLY A 222 4.85 -9.56 8.53
N ASN A 223 5.80 -8.65 8.48
CA ASN A 223 7.05 -8.82 7.74
C ASN A 223 7.93 -9.99 8.22
N GLU A 224 7.87 -10.32 9.50
CA GLU A 224 8.65 -11.42 10.08
C GLU A 224 8.35 -12.76 9.39
N ALA A 225 7.09 -12.96 8.97
CA ALA A 225 6.69 -14.16 8.25
C ALA A 225 7.35 -14.30 6.86
N LEU A 226 7.80 -13.21 6.25
CA LEU A 226 8.49 -13.20 4.96
C LEU A 226 10.02 -13.32 5.11
N LEU A 227 10.58 -12.78 6.21
CA LEU A 227 12.03 -12.78 6.46
C LEU A 227 12.57 -14.17 6.78
N ALA A 228 11.75 -15.06 7.33
CA ALA A 228 12.16 -16.45 7.63
C ALA A 228 12.66 -17.26 6.40
N ASN A 229 12.42 -16.76 5.19
CA ASN A 229 12.85 -17.40 3.93
C ASN A 229 14.01 -16.68 3.22
N ASN A 230 14.45 -15.51 3.71
CA ASN A 230 15.52 -14.70 3.08
C ASN A 230 16.61 -14.36 4.09
N SER A 231 17.36 -15.35 4.56
CA SER A 231 18.66 -15.12 5.17
C SER A 231 19.64 -14.68 4.07
N ASN A 232 20.11 -13.44 4.13
CA ASN A 232 21.16 -12.80 3.35
C ASN A 232 20.72 -11.75 2.33
N ILE A 233 20.24 -10.60 2.81
CA ILE A 233 20.56 -9.33 2.17
C ILE A 233 21.00 -8.40 3.30
N ALA A 234 22.20 -8.60 3.82
CA ALA A 234 22.93 -7.56 4.50
C ALA A 234 23.45 -6.63 3.41
N THR A 235 22.80 -5.51 3.17
CA THR A 235 23.36 -4.44 2.37
C THR A 235 24.44 -3.78 3.21
N ASN A 236 25.70 -4.22 3.03
CA ASN A 236 26.90 -3.58 3.57
C ASN A 236 27.21 -2.25 2.84
N ASN A 237 26.20 -1.48 2.48
CA ASN A 237 26.42 -0.16 1.92
C ASN A 237 26.58 0.83 3.07
N VAL A 238 27.82 1.10 3.41
CA VAL A 238 28.20 2.17 4.35
C VAL A 238 28.27 3.46 3.53
N GLY A 239 27.09 4.06 3.30
CA GLY A 239 26.98 5.36 2.66
C GLY A 239 27.02 6.50 3.69
N PHE A 240 27.08 7.76 3.21
CA PHE A 240 27.06 8.93 4.08
C PHE A 240 25.71 9.09 4.81
N GLU A 241 24.63 8.52 4.29
CA GLU A 241 23.30 8.49 4.89
C GLU A 241 23.31 7.87 6.29
N LYS A 242 24.18 6.88 6.53
CA LYS A 242 24.35 6.30 7.86
C LYS A 242 24.99 7.29 8.84
N GLN A 243 26.06 7.99 8.41
CA GLN A 243 26.72 9.01 9.22
C GLN A 243 25.78 10.18 9.51
N LEU A 244 24.95 10.56 8.52
CA LEU A 244 23.94 11.60 8.66
C LEU A 244 22.87 11.18 9.69
N ALA A 245 22.39 9.94 9.62
CA ALA A 245 21.41 9.40 10.57
C ALA A 245 21.98 9.30 12.00
N GLU A 246 23.28 8.94 12.15
CA GLU A 246 23.96 8.93 13.44
C GLU A 246 24.02 10.33 14.05
N LYS A 247 24.40 11.36 13.26
CA LYS A 247 24.42 12.76 13.71
C LYS A 247 23.02 13.29 14.08
N LEU A 248 21.98 12.92 13.35
CA LEU A 248 20.61 13.27 13.70
C LEU A 248 20.17 12.57 15.01
N THR A 249 20.63 11.33 15.22
CA THR A 249 20.36 10.59 16.46
C THR A 249 21.07 11.21 17.66
N GLU A 250 22.31 11.69 17.50
CA GLU A 250 23.05 12.47 18.52
C GLU A 250 22.31 13.77 18.91
N ARG A 251 21.54 14.35 17.98
CA ARG A 251 20.68 15.51 18.23
C ARG A 251 19.33 15.15 18.87
N GLY A 252 19.05 13.85 19.11
CA GLY A 252 17.86 13.34 19.78
C GLY A 252 16.71 12.93 18.85
N TYR A 253 16.92 12.89 17.53
CA TYR A 253 15.93 12.44 16.56
C TYR A 253 15.99 10.91 16.39
N LYS A 254 14.83 10.25 16.38
CA LYS A 254 14.75 8.82 16.06
C LYS A 254 14.73 8.63 14.55
N CYS A 255 15.74 7.99 13.99
CA CYS A 255 15.91 7.79 12.56
C CYS A 255 15.84 6.30 12.18
N VAL A 256 15.26 6.02 11.03
CA VAL A 256 15.27 4.70 10.37
C VAL A 256 15.88 4.87 8.98
N ILE A 257 16.88 4.05 8.66
CA ILE A 257 17.58 4.07 7.38
C ILE A 257 16.89 3.10 6.43
N ASP A 258 16.94 3.38 5.12
CA ASP A 258 16.41 2.50 4.06
C ASP A 258 14.91 2.17 4.20
N VAL A 259 14.07 3.19 4.42
CA VAL A 259 12.63 3.03 4.54
C VAL A 259 12.02 2.64 3.19
N GLY A 260 11.40 1.46 3.14
CA GLY A 260 10.77 0.89 1.93
C GLY A 260 11.30 -0.49 1.57
N ASN A 261 10.57 -1.20 0.72
CA ASN A 261 10.84 -2.60 0.42
C ASN A 261 11.20 -2.86 -1.06
N SER A 262 11.17 -1.84 -1.90
CA SER A 262 11.52 -1.92 -3.31
C SER A 262 12.76 -1.08 -3.64
N SER A 263 13.03 -0.86 -4.92
CA SER A 263 14.13 0.00 -5.38
C SER A 263 13.94 1.49 -5.04
N PHE A 264 12.69 1.93 -4.88
CA PHE A 264 12.40 3.30 -4.44
C PHE A 264 12.20 3.35 -2.94
N LYS A 265 13.18 3.86 -2.24
CA LYS A 265 13.20 4.01 -0.79
C LYS A 265 13.28 5.47 -0.40
N VAL A 266 12.97 5.75 0.86
CA VAL A 266 13.38 6.97 1.55
C VAL A 266 14.64 6.63 2.33
N ASP A 267 15.75 7.31 2.04
CA ASP A 267 17.07 6.94 2.58
C ASP A 267 17.13 7.07 4.10
N ILE A 268 16.50 8.14 4.66
CA ILE A 268 16.33 8.27 6.12
C ILE A 268 14.91 8.75 6.41
N GLY A 269 14.15 7.98 7.21
CA GLY A 269 12.87 8.39 7.78
C GLY A 269 13.05 8.87 9.22
N ILE A 270 12.62 10.09 9.54
CA ILE A 270 12.65 10.63 10.90
C ILE A 270 11.26 10.45 11.52
N ILE A 271 11.23 9.76 12.67
CA ILE A 271 9.99 9.35 13.36
C ILE A 271 9.31 10.58 13.96
N ASN A 272 7.96 10.58 13.90
CA ASN A 272 7.14 11.59 14.53
C ASN A 272 7.12 11.39 16.07
N PRO A 273 7.58 12.36 16.88
CA PRO A 273 7.59 12.21 18.33
C PRO A 273 6.19 12.11 18.94
N SER A 274 5.17 12.65 18.27
CA SER A 274 3.77 12.59 18.71
C SER A 274 3.08 11.25 18.35
N ASN A 275 3.63 10.50 17.38
CA ASN A 275 3.13 9.20 16.96
C ASN A 275 4.30 8.34 16.45
N GLU A 276 4.85 7.49 17.32
CA GLU A 276 6.02 6.65 17.00
C GLU A 276 5.78 5.63 15.86
N ASN A 277 4.55 5.47 15.40
CA ASN A 277 4.20 4.60 14.27
C ASN A 277 4.22 5.31 12.91
N GLU A 278 4.65 6.58 12.88
CA GLU A 278 4.67 7.39 11.66
C GLU A 278 5.98 8.15 11.52
N TYR A 279 6.38 8.35 10.27
CA TYR A 279 7.47 9.24 9.93
C TYR A 279 6.94 10.67 9.72
N LEU A 280 7.66 11.66 10.21
CA LEU A 280 7.32 13.06 10.04
C LEU A 280 8.05 13.70 8.86
N LEU A 281 9.31 13.33 8.65
CA LEU A 281 10.17 13.85 7.61
C LEU A 281 10.96 12.71 6.95
N GLY A 282 11.06 12.73 5.64
CA GLY A 282 11.91 11.85 4.84
C GLY A 282 13.09 12.61 4.23
N VAL A 283 14.28 12.06 4.34
CA VAL A 283 15.48 12.57 3.68
C VAL A 283 15.77 11.69 2.48
N LEU A 284 15.92 12.30 1.32
CA LEU A 284 16.36 11.65 0.09
C LEU A 284 17.80 12.04 -0.18
N CYS A 285 18.66 11.04 -0.33
CA CYS A 285 20.08 11.21 -0.58
C CYS A 285 20.44 10.83 -2.02
N ASP A 286 21.59 11.27 -2.51
CA ASP A 286 22.21 10.76 -3.73
C ASP A 286 23.00 9.47 -3.43
N SER A 287 22.30 8.52 -2.79
CA SER A 287 22.79 7.24 -2.32
C SER A 287 22.77 6.17 -3.40
N TYR A 288 23.02 4.92 -3.00
CA TYR A 288 22.96 3.76 -3.89
C TYR A 288 21.60 3.61 -4.60
N SER A 289 20.50 3.93 -3.93
CA SER A 289 19.15 3.89 -4.54
C SER A 289 19.00 4.92 -5.66
N TYR A 290 19.57 6.11 -5.48
CA TYR A 290 19.57 7.19 -6.46
C TYR A 290 20.41 6.82 -7.69
N GLU A 291 21.60 6.24 -7.50
CA GLU A 291 22.49 5.85 -8.60
C GLU A 291 21.89 4.71 -9.44
N ASN A 292 21.22 3.74 -8.81
CA ASN A 292 20.64 2.59 -9.48
C ASN A 292 19.26 2.86 -10.11
N THR A 293 18.70 4.04 -9.95
CA THR A 293 17.47 4.42 -10.64
C THR A 293 17.74 4.69 -12.12
N LEU A 294 17.02 3.97 -13.01
CA LEU A 294 17.30 3.93 -14.44
C LEU A 294 17.27 5.30 -15.13
N THR A 295 16.35 6.18 -14.75
CA THR A 295 16.23 7.49 -15.40
C THR A 295 16.32 8.64 -14.42
N SER A 296 16.87 9.77 -14.89
CA SER A 296 16.91 11.02 -14.14
C SER A 296 15.49 11.53 -13.80
N LYS A 297 14.52 11.31 -14.70
CA LYS A 297 13.12 11.65 -14.49
C LYS A 297 12.53 10.88 -13.31
N ASP A 298 12.80 9.59 -13.21
CA ASP A 298 12.26 8.76 -12.11
C ASP A 298 12.76 9.24 -10.76
N ARG A 299 14.07 9.49 -10.62
CA ARG A 299 14.68 9.88 -9.34
C ARG A 299 14.44 11.33 -8.91
N ASN A 300 14.36 12.26 -9.88
CA ASN A 300 14.26 13.68 -9.54
C ASN A 300 12.84 14.24 -9.58
N ILE A 301 11.95 13.62 -10.35
CA ILE A 301 10.58 14.10 -10.55
C ILE A 301 9.58 13.10 -9.99
N ILE A 302 9.56 11.87 -10.49
CA ILE A 302 8.48 10.93 -10.20
C ILE A 302 8.54 10.44 -8.75
N GLN A 303 9.70 10.00 -8.26
CA GLN A 303 9.85 9.53 -6.88
C GLN A 303 9.42 10.59 -5.84
N PRO A 304 9.91 11.84 -5.88
CA PRO A 304 9.47 12.86 -4.93
C PRO A 304 7.98 13.19 -5.02
N ILE A 305 7.40 13.23 -6.23
CA ILE A 305 5.96 13.48 -6.42
C ILE A 305 5.14 12.37 -5.80
N VAL A 306 5.45 11.10 -6.10
CA VAL A 306 4.70 9.95 -5.55
C VAL A 306 4.81 9.90 -4.04
N LEU A 307 6.00 10.12 -3.46
CA LEU A 307 6.17 10.16 -2.01
C LEU A 307 5.37 11.30 -1.37
N LYS A 308 5.32 12.49 -1.98
CA LYS A 308 4.47 13.59 -1.52
C LYS A 308 2.98 13.24 -1.55
N LEU A 309 2.51 12.53 -2.60
CA LEU A 309 1.14 12.02 -2.69
C LEU A 309 0.83 10.95 -1.62
N LEU A 310 1.86 10.32 -1.06
CA LEU A 310 1.79 9.41 0.09
C LEU A 310 2.03 10.12 1.43
N ASN A 311 1.87 11.45 1.46
CA ASN A 311 1.96 12.34 2.62
C ASN A 311 3.37 12.47 3.23
N TRP A 312 4.43 12.19 2.47
CA TRP A 312 5.77 12.46 2.93
C TRP A 312 6.10 13.95 2.87
N ASN A 313 6.60 14.49 3.96
CA ASN A 313 7.42 15.71 3.94
C ASN A 313 8.82 15.29 3.54
N LEU A 314 9.41 15.93 2.55
CA LEU A 314 10.70 15.53 1.99
C LEU A 314 11.71 16.68 2.03
N ILE A 315 12.95 16.32 2.31
CA ILE A 315 14.14 17.14 2.08
C ILE A 315 15.13 16.33 1.27
N ARG A 316 15.82 16.96 0.32
CA ARG A 316 16.89 16.31 -0.44
C ARG A 316 18.25 16.80 0.06
N VAL A 317 19.16 15.86 0.26
CA VAL A 317 20.55 16.12 0.69
C VAL A 317 21.48 15.45 -0.31
N TYR A 318 22.43 16.22 -0.83
CA TYR A 318 23.47 15.68 -1.68
C TYR A 318 24.73 15.39 -0.87
N SER A 319 25.43 14.33 -1.23
CA SER A 319 26.69 13.92 -0.56
C SER A 319 27.73 15.03 -0.59
N PHE A 320 27.77 15.80 -1.67
CA PHE A 320 28.69 16.94 -1.80
C PHE A 320 28.44 18.01 -0.74
N ASP A 321 27.18 18.39 -0.52
CA ASP A 321 26.81 19.40 0.49
C ASP A 321 27.14 18.91 1.90
N TYR A 322 26.89 17.63 2.17
CA TYR A 322 27.21 17.01 3.45
C TYR A 322 28.73 16.96 3.70
N LEU A 323 29.52 16.62 2.68
CA LEU A 323 31.00 16.58 2.83
C LEU A 323 31.61 17.97 2.99
N ASP A 324 31.03 18.99 2.35
CA ASP A 324 31.48 20.38 2.50
C ASP A 324 31.20 20.92 3.91
N ASN A 325 29.97 20.77 4.40
CA ASN A 325 29.60 21.21 5.74
C ASN A 325 28.52 20.32 6.41
N PRO A 326 28.95 19.21 7.07
CA PRO A 326 28.04 18.27 7.70
C PRO A 326 27.08 18.88 8.74
N ASN A 327 27.58 19.86 9.51
CA ASN A 327 26.81 20.49 10.58
C ASN A 327 25.70 21.37 10.02
N LYS A 328 25.98 22.13 8.95
CA LYS A 328 24.99 22.96 8.28
C LYS A 328 23.84 22.11 7.74
N VAL A 329 24.14 20.99 7.07
CA VAL A 329 23.12 20.06 6.55
C VAL A 329 22.26 19.49 7.67
N VAL A 330 22.87 19.08 8.79
CA VAL A 330 22.14 18.59 9.96
C VAL A 330 21.24 19.69 10.54
N ASP A 331 21.73 20.91 10.66
CA ASP A 331 20.97 22.06 11.17
C ASP A 331 19.74 22.34 10.26
N GLU A 332 19.90 22.37 8.94
CA GLU A 332 18.81 22.55 7.98
C GLU A 332 17.73 21.46 8.09
N ILE A 333 18.12 20.20 8.29
CA ILE A 333 17.17 19.09 8.50
C ILE A 333 16.41 19.29 9.82
N CYS A 334 17.12 19.66 10.90
CA CYS A 334 16.51 19.89 12.21
C CYS A 334 15.53 21.07 12.17
N GLU A 335 15.89 22.18 11.56
CA GLU A 335 15.00 23.33 11.36
C GLU A 335 13.74 22.92 10.58
N ARG A 336 13.91 22.22 9.47
CA ARG A 336 12.77 21.74 8.66
C ARG A 336 11.86 20.81 9.43
N PHE A 337 12.42 19.91 10.26
CA PHE A 337 11.66 19.00 11.10
C PHE A 337 10.82 19.75 12.14
N GLU A 338 11.41 20.71 12.85
CA GLU A 338 10.70 21.49 13.87
C GLU A 338 9.61 22.38 13.25
N ASP A 339 9.82 22.96 12.07
CA ASP A 339 8.80 23.70 11.33
C ASP A 339 7.57 22.83 10.99
N ILE A 340 7.80 21.61 10.50
CA ILE A 340 6.72 20.69 10.17
C ILE A 340 5.98 20.26 11.43
N LYS A 341 6.69 19.96 12.51
CA LYS A 341 6.12 19.59 13.79
C LYS A 341 5.22 20.69 14.36
N LEU A 342 5.68 21.94 14.35
CA LEU A 342 4.90 23.10 14.81
C LEU A 342 3.61 23.27 13.98
N ASN A 343 3.70 23.12 12.66
CA ASN A 343 2.54 23.22 11.79
C ASN A 343 1.52 22.10 12.07
N ASN A 344 1.98 20.86 12.25
CA ASN A 344 1.09 19.74 12.58
C ASN A 344 0.43 19.91 13.96
N ASP A 345 1.15 20.41 14.96
CA ASP A 345 0.59 20.68 16.28
C ASP A 345 -0.46 21.80 16.25
N LEU A 346 -0.28 22.80 15.39
CA LEU A 346 -1.27 23.85 15.17
C LEU A 346 -2.54 23.36 14.47
N TYR A 347 -2.42 22.44 13.48
CA TYR A 347 -3.54 21.78 12.82
C TYR A 347 -4.31 20.90 13.81
N ASN A 348 -3.62 20.05 14.57
CA ASN A 348 -4.25 19.20 15.57
C ASN A 348 -4.98 19.98 16.67
N LYS A 349 -4.44 21.12 17.11
CA LYS A 349 -5.11 22.02 18.06
C LYS A 349 -6.35 22.67 17.48
N LYS A 350 -6.39 22.98 16.17
CA LYS A 350 -7.57 23.53 15.51
C LYS A 350 -8.69 22.49 15.34
N GLU A 351 -8.35 21.21 15.08
CA GLU A 351 -9.36 20.14 15.01
C GLU A 351 -10.04 19.87 16.36
N VAL A 352 -9.31 19.97 17.48
CA VAL A 352 -9.87 19.78 18.83
C VAL A 352 -10.77 20.96 19.25
N SER A 353 -10.61 22.14 18.67
CA SER A 353 -11.38 23.33 19.00
C SER A 353 -12.59 23.60 18.09
N ASN A 354 -12.79 22.85 17.01
CA ASN A 354 -13.81 23.11 16.01
C ASN A 354 -14.71 21.90 15.71
N ASP A 355 -15.59 21.56 16.65
CA ASP A 355 -16.72 20.64 16.37
C ASP A 355 -17.83 21.27 15.48
N LYS A 356 -17.59 22.41 14.86
CA LYS A 356 -18.50 23.07 13.91
C LYS A 356 -17.76 24.01 12.97
N ILE A 357 -17.05 23.51 11.98
CA ILE A 357 -16.80 24.27 10.75
C ILE A 357 -16.61 23.25 9.62
N SER A 358 -17.51 23.33 8.62
CA SER A 358 -17.32 22.71 7.31
C SER A 358 -15.97 23.17 6.75
N ILE A 359 -15.04 22.24 6.59
CA ILE A 359 -13.76 22.51 5.96
C ILE A 359 -14.05 22.58 4.45
N GLU A 360 -14.17 23.77 3.91
CA GLU A 360 -13.85 24.00 2.51
C GLU A 360 -12.37 23.66 2.35
N TYR A 361 -12.08 22.63 1.60
CA TYR A 361 -10.73 22.36 1.12
C TYR A 361 -10.34 23.53 0.22
N GLU A 362 -9.55 24.47 0.74
CA GLU A 362 -8.67 25.21 -0.14
C GLU A 362 -7.74 24.17 -0.76
N SER A 363 -8.10 23.72 -1.95
CA SER A 363 -7.16 23.10 -2.87
C SER A 363 -6.05 24.12 -3.06
N ASN A 364 -4.91 23.93 -2.40
CA ASN A 364 -3.70 24.56 -2.82
C ASN A 364 -3.60 24.26 -4.32
N ASN A 365 -3.70 25.31 -5.12
CA ASN A 365 -3.64 25.31 -6.55
C ASN A 365 -2.40 24.53 -7.03
N ILE A 366 -2.51 23.22 -7.11
CA ILE A 366 -1.88 22.51 -8.21
C ILE A 366 -2.82 22.86 -9.35
N GLU A 367 -2.46 23.84 -10.15
CA GLU A 367 -3.13 24.07 -11.42
C GLU A 367 -3.21 22.72 -12.09
N ALA A 368 -4.43 22.23 -12.26
CA ALA A 368 -4.66 21.01 -13.01
C ALA A 368 -3.97 21.23 -14.35
N ILE A 369 -2.98 20.39 -14.67
CA ILE A 369 -2.32 20.44 -15.97
C ILE A 369 -3.46 20.30 -16.97
N ASP A 370 -3.76 21.38 -17.67
CA ASP A 370 -4.81 21.41 -18.67
C ASP A 370 -4.35 20.56 -19.86
N LEU A 371 -4.74 19.30 -19.84
CA LEU A 371 -4.44 18.34 -20.89
C LEU A 371 -5.10 18.70 -22.24
N SER A 372 -5.93 19.75 -22.29
CA SER A 372 -6.53 20.28 -23.51
C SER A 372 -5.63 21.23 -24.28
N LYS A 373 -4.55 21.73 -23.66
CA LYS A 373 -3.57 22.56 -24.38
C LYS A 373 -2.71 21.65 -25.25
N PRO A 374 -2.69 21.87 -26.58
CA PRO A 374 -1.86 21.07 -27.46
C PRO A 374 -0.39 21.26 -27.05
N TYR A 375 0.32 20.15 -26.85
CA TYR A 375 1.77 20.17 -26.76
C TYR A 375 2.32 20.95 -27.96
N ILE A 376 3.27 21.85 -27.71
CA ILE A 376 3.98 22.51 -28.83
C ILE A 376 4.77 21.41 -29.53
N VAL A 377 4.19 20.85 -30.59
CA VAL A 377 4.89 19.93 -31.47
C VAL A 377 5.86 20.79 -32.27
N TYR A 378 7.14 20.69 -31.96
CA TYR A 378 8.17 21.28 -32.83
C TYR A 378 8.14 20.55 -34.19
N ASP A 379 7.46 21.15 -35.16
CA ASP A 379 7.21 20.57 -36.48
C ASP A 379 8.45 20.61 -37.39
N LYS A 380 9.63 20.94 -36.86
CA LYS A 380 10.90 20.88 -37.56
C LYS A 380 11.69 19.66 -37.17
N LYS A 381 11.90 18.75 -38.12
CA LYS A 381 12.89 17.67 -38.01
C LYS A 381 14.24 18.29 -37.65
N ILE A 382 14.58 18.37 -36.39
CA ILE A 382 15.87 18.91 -35.94
C ILE A 382 16.92 17.85 -36.24
N ASN A 383 17.80 18.12 -37.19
CA ASN A 383 18.91 17.24 -37.50
C ASN A 383 19.92 17.26 -36.36
N ARG A 384 19.96 16.21 -35.56
CA ARG A 384 20.75 16.10 -34.31
C ARG A 384 22.25 16.30 -34.48
N LYS A 385 22.77 16.29 -35.73
CA LYS A 385 24.21 16.39 -36.01
C LYS A 385 24.76 17.82 -36.07
N ASN A 386 23.91 18.86 -36.19
CA ASN A 386 24.32 20.23 -36.39
C ASN A 386 23.61 21.26 -35.48
N ILE A 387 23.33 20.92 -34.22
CA ILE A 387 22.73 21.89 -33.30
C ILE A 387 23.87 22.61 -32.57
N ASP A 388 24.02 23.90 -32.86
CA ASP A 388 24.90 24.81 -32.13
C ASP A 388 24.54 24.85 -30.64
N PHE A 389 25.54 25.08 -29.78
CA PHE A 389 25.39 25.13 -28.32
C PHE A 389 24.36 26.18 -27.89
N ASP A 390 24.36 27.37 -28.51
CA ASP A 390 23.44 28.45 -28.20
C ASP A 390 21.98 28.09 -28.50
N LEU A 391 21.75 27.35 -29.60
CA LEU A 391 20.43 26.85 -29.95
C LEU A 391 19.94 25.77 -28.98
N LYS A 392 20.84 24.93 -28.46
CA LYS A 392 20.51 23.95 -27.38
C LYS A 392 20.09 24.65 -26.11
N CYS A 393 20.84 25.68 -25.70
CA CYS A 393 20.52 26.48 -24.51
C CYS A 393 19.17 27.18 -24.64
N LYS A 394 18.89 27.73 -25.85
CA LYS A 394 17.60 28.36 -26.13
C LYS A 394 16.42 27.39 -26.08
N ILE A 395 16.57 26.21 -26.69
CA ILE A 395 15.54 25.15 -26.59
C ILE A 395 15.30 24.69 -25.15
N ILE A 396 16.35 24.56 -24.35
CA ILE A 396 16.23 24.21 -22.95
C ILE A 396 15.51 25.31 -22.14
N LEU A 397 15.85 26.58 -22.41
CA LEU A 397 15.19 27.71 -21.77
C LEU A 397 13.72 27.83 -22.16
N ASP A 398 13.40 27.58 -23.44
CA ASP A 398 12.02 27.59 -23.95
C ASP A 398 11.20 26.45 -23.31
N ILE A 399 11.79 25.25 -23.12
CA ILE A 399 11.14 24.13 -22.41
C ILE A 399 10.93 24.48 -20.93
N LEU A 400 11.94 25.04 -20.27
CA LEU A 400 11.83 25.42 -18.85
C LEU A 400 10.86 26.57 -18.59
N SER A 401 10.70 27.49 -19.57
CA SER A 401 9.74 28.59 -19.47
C SER A 401 8.28 28.19 -19.68
N VAL A 402 8.03 27.01 -20.25
CA VAL A 402 6.69 26.41 -20.43
C VAL A 402 6.31 25.52 -19.22
N GLU A 403 7.30 25.06 -18.45
CA GLU A 403 7.10 24.20 -17.26
C GLU A 403 7.13 25.00 -15.95
N ALA A 404 7.40 26.31 -15.96
CA ALA A 404 7.33 27.24 -14.84
C ALA A 404 6.00 28.01 -14.82
#